data_0fc3063fc5ebae92f91c53254399e152
#
_entry.id   0fc3063fc5ebae92f91c53254399e152
#
_cell.length_a   1.000
_cell.length_b   1.000
_cell.length_c   1.000
_cell.angle_alpha   90.00
_cell.angle_beta   90.00
_cell.angle_gamma   90.00
#
_symmetry.space_group_name_H-M   'P 1'
#
loop_
_entity.id
_entity.type
_entity.pdbx_description
1 polymer ?
#
loop_
_entity_poly.entity_id
_entity_poly.type
_entity_poly.pdbx_seq_one_letter_code
_entity_poly.pdbx_strand_id
1 'polypeptide(L)'
;MKLLEASFTPVVVFLQIDMEFRTPVDLPLQKLVLTPRNRVLLLGSCFSDEIGRRLAAEMDEGCVLINPFGTLYNPTSILQALRALQTNRLSEGHLFKGRDGRWRSWAFGGKWAADTQAECEAKTRQALQQAVAFWQQADTVFITFGTNHVYHLKADGRSVANCHKELSSAFEERLLSVEDVVEAWQTFFRALPSATPRRFVFTLSPYRYIKYGLHTDKLSKATLLLAIDRLCSPANGDAPPAAPCFYFPAYEIVNDELRDYRFYAPDMQHPSEQTADYIWERLKEWSFAPADFDRMRQNLKAYKAALHRPQTE
;
A
#
# COMPACT_ATOMS: atom_id res chain seq x y z
N MET A 1 71.99 27.57 -34.06
CA MET A 1 71.48 26.69 -32.98
C MET A 1 70.28 27.39 -32.35
N LYS A 2 69.04 27.09 -32.80
CA LYS A 2 67.78 27.70 -32.29
C LYS A 2 67.23 26.77 -31.23
N LEU A 3 67.18 27.29 -30.02
CA LEU A 3 66.50 26.64 -28.92
C LEU A 3 64.97 26.74 -29.14
N LEU A 4 64.27 25.58 -29.24
CA LEU A 4 62.85 25.53 -29.23
C LEU A 4 62.35 25.56 -27.75
N GLU A 5 61.73 26.68 -27.36
CA GLU A 5 61.02 26.80 -26.10
C GLU A 5 59.72 25.99 -26.21
N ALA A 6 59.60 24.87 -25.50
CA ALA A 6 58.40 24.16 -25.33
C ALA A 6 57.55 24.82 -24.23
N SER A 7 56.49 25.50 -24.63
CA SER A 7 55.50 26.05 -23.68
C SER A 7 54.67 24.91 -23.09
N PHE A 8 54.89 24.60 -21.83
CA PHE A 8 54.04 23.73 -21.04
C PHE A 8 52.83 24.52 -20.56
N THR A 9 51.64 24.28 -21.13
CA THR A 9 50.39 24.77 -20.58
C THR A 9 49.93 23.76 -19.53
N PRO A 10 49.80 24.11 -18.24
CA PRO A 10 49.31 23.18 -17.25
C PRO A 10 47.83 22.91 -17.52
N VAL A 11 47.46 21.68 -17.84
CA VAL A 11 46.06 21.22 -17.85
C VAL A 11 45.61 21.08 -16.40
N VAL A 12 44.89 22.09 -15.92
CA VAL A 12 44.20 21.98 -14.61
C VAL A 12 42.99 21.09 -14.80
N VAL A 13 43.14 19.83 -14.42
CA VAL A 13 42.00 18.92 -14.30
C VAL A 13 41.26 19.30 -13.02
N PHE A 14 40.15 20.01 -13.17
CA PHE A 14 39.20 20.15 -12.07
C PHE A 14 38.53 18.76 -11.84
N LEU A 15 38.97 18.07 -10.83
CA LEU A 15 38.21 16.98 -10.27
C LEU A 15 36.90 17.56 -9.68
N GLN A 16 35.83 17.51 -10.44
CA GLN A 16 34.52 17.85 -9.96
C GLN A 16 34.15 16.75 -8.96
N ILE A 17 34.35 17.03 -7.68
CA ILE A 17 33.86 16.16 -6.61
C ILE A 17 32.35 16.44 -6.50
N ASP A 18 31.54 15.63 -7.12
CA ASP A 18 30.08 15.65 -6.92
C ASP A 18 29.84 15.18 -5.50
N MET A 19 29.68 16.12 -4.57
CA MET A 19 29.30 15.81 -3.20
C MET A 19 27.80 15.50 -3.18
N GLU A 20 27.45 14.23 -3.00
CA GLU A 20 26.08 13.81 -2.78
C GLU A 20 25.74 13.92 -1.30
N PHE A 21 24.67 14.65 -0.97
CA PHE A 21 24.19 14.82 0.42
C PHE A 21 23.12 13.81 0.81
N ARG A 22 22.73 12.93 -0.08
CA ARG A 22 21.77 11.84 0.18
C ARG A 22 22.13 10.62 -0.68
N THR A 23 21.75 9.45 -0.21
CA THR A 23 21.82 8.20 -0.97
C THR A 23 20.44 7.90 -1.51
N PRO A 24 20.17 8.03 -2.83
CA PRO A 24 18.92 7.60 -3.42
C PRO A 24 18.69 6.10 -3.21
N VAL A 25 17.45 5.71 -2.93
CA VAL A 25 17.08 4.31 -2.86
C VAL A 25 16.99 3.74 -4.29
N ASP A 26 17.69 2.65 -4.54
CA ASP A 26 17.59 1.95 -5.81
C ASP A 26 16.21 1.39 -6.01
N LEU A 27 15.58 1.71 -7.14
CA LEU A 27 14.32 1.09 -7.53
C LEU A 27 14.57 -0.32 -8.07
N PRO A 28 13.67 -1.29 -7.79
CA PRO A 28 13.86 -2.66 -8.24
C PRO A 28 14.07 -2.75 -9.75
N LEU A 29 15.04 -3.56 -10.20
CA LEU A 29 15.34 -3.76 -11.62
C LEU A 29 14.16 -4.33 -12.39
N GLN A 30 13.39 -5.22 -11.77
CA GLN A 30 12.15 -5.72 -12.32
C GLN A 30 11.08 -4.63 -12.25
N LYS A 31 10.84 -3.97 -13.38
CA LYS A 31 9.82 -2.91 -13.47
C LYS A 31 8.41 -3.48 -13.52
N LEU A 32 7.52 -2.83 -12.80
CA LEU A 32 6.08 -3.01 -12.98
C LEU A 32 5.66 -2.16 -14.19
N VAL A 33 5.26 -2.79 -15.29
CA VAL A 33 4.82 -2.02 -16.45
C VAL A 33 3.32 -1.77 -16.36
N LEU A 34 2.95 -0.51 -16.03
CA LEU A 34 1.58 -0.01 -16.02
C LEU A 34 1.35 0.96 -17.17
N THR A 35 0.08 1.08 -17.55
CA THR A 35 -0.46 2.15 -18.40
C THR A 35 -1.61 2.82 -17.66
N PRO A 36 -2.03 4.05 -18.03
CA PRO A 36 -3.17 4.71 -17.40
C PRO A 36 -4.50 3.95 -17.47
N ARG A 37 -4.58 2.89 -18.27
CA ARG A 37 -5.77 2.04 -18.45
C ARG A 37 -5.82 0.81 -17.56
N ASN A 38 -4.73 0.49 -16.89
CA ASN A 38 -4.69 -0.67 -16.01
C ASN A 38 -5.67 -0.51 -14.85
N ARG A 39 -6.31 -1.60 -14.45
CA ARG A 39 -7.27 -1.59 -13.34
C ARG A 39 -6.55 -1.97 -12.05
N VAL A 40 -6.37 -0.99 -11.19
CA VAL A 40 -5.54 -1.08 -9.99
C VAL A 40 -6.39 -1.03 -8.72
N LEU A 41 -6.33 -2.11 -7.94
CA LEU A 41 -6.92 -2.19 -6.60
C LEU A 41 -5.83 -1.88 -5.56
N LEU A 42 -6.10 -0.97 -4.63
CA LEU A 42 -5.21 -0.73 -3.49
C LEU A 42 -5.89 -1.20 -2.20
N LEU A 43 -5.15 -1.96 -1.40
CA LEU A 43 -5.56 -2.43 -0.08
C LEU A 43 -4.43 -2.21 0.92
N GLY A 44 -4.74 -1.62 2.06
CA GLY A 44 -3.74 -1.44 3.10
C GLY A 44 -4.00 -0.28 4.05
N SER A 45 -2.92 0.24 4.62
CA SER A 45 -2.93 1.35 5.57
C SER A 45 -3.38 2.67 4.93
N CYS A 46 -3.45 3.74 5.73
CA CYS A 46 -3.70 5.10 5.23
C CYS A 46 -2.71 5.54 4.13
N PHE A 47 -1.52 4.97 4.07
CA PHE A 47 -0.58 5.21 2.97
C PHE A 47 -1.13 4.72 1.61
N SER A 48 -1.94 3.65 1.59
CA SER A 48 -2.67 3.24 0.38
C SER A 48 -3.68 4.29 -0.09
N ASP A 49 -4.32 5.01 0.85
CA ASP A 49 -5.22 6.12 0.50
C ASP A 49 -4.44 7.28 -0.12
N GLU A 50 -3.26 7.61 0.45
CA GLU A 50 -2.41 8.70 -0.01
C GLU A 50 -1.89 8.48 -1.44
N ILE A 51 -1.29 7.32 -1.70
CA ILE A 51 -0.78 6.96 -3.02
C ILE A 51 -1.93 6.68 -3.98
N GLY A 52 -3.00 6.05 -3.51
CA GLY A 52 -4.17 5.73 -4.32
C GLY A 52 -4.87 6.96 -4.87
N ARG A 53 -5.00 8.05 -4.08
CA ARG A 53 -5.56 9.33 -4.55
C ARG A 53 -4.72 9.94 -5.68
N ARG A 54 -3.40 9.90 -5.57
CA ARG A 54 -2.47 10.39 -6.60
C ARG A 54 -2.56 9.55 -7.86
N LEU A 55 -2.57 8.24 -7.68
CA LEU A 55 -2.75 7.30 -8.79
C LEU A 55 -4.09 7.53 -9.50
N ALA A 56 -5.20 7.62 -8.76
CA ALA A 56 -6.54 7.84 -9.32
C ALA A 56 -6.66 9.18 -10.05
N ALA A 57 -5.92 10.22 -9.64
CA ALA A 57 -5.92 11.50 -10.30
C ALA A 57 -5.21 11.49 -11.67
N GLU A 58 -4.28 10.57 -11.89
CA GLU A 58 -3.47 10.48 -13.10
C GLU A 58 -3.83 9.29 -14.01
N MET A 59 -4.58 8.29 -13.49
CA MET A 59 -5.11 7.17 -14.29
C MET A 59 -6.41 7.55 -15.01
N ASP A 60 -6.85 6.72 -15.93
CA ASP A 60 -8.16 6.89 -16.57
C ASP A 60 -9.27 6.68 -15.54
N GLU A 61 -10.38 7.38 -15.74
CA GLU A 61 -11.53 7.34 -14.84
C GLU A 61 -12.04 5.90 -14.62
N GLY A 62 -12.32 5.56 -13.38
CA GLY A 62 -12.80 4.22 -12.99
C GLY A 62 -11.73 3.13 -13.01
N CYS A 63 -10.46 3.46 -13.27
CA CYS A 63 -9.36 2.48 -13.30
C CYS A 63 -8.73 2.19 -11.92
N VAL A 64 -9.09 2.94 -10.88
CA VAL A 64 -8.50 2.79 -9.54
C VAL A 64 -9.58 2.60 -8.48
N LEU A 65 -9.44 1.59 -7.63
CA LEU A 65 -10.27 1.38 -6.45
C LEU A 65 -9.39 1.33 -5.20
N ILE A 66 -9.71 2.18 -4.22
CA ILE A 66 -8.89 2.41 -3.03
C ILE A 66 -9.64 1.94 -1.80
N ASN A 67 -9.04 1.04 -1.01
CA ASN A 67 -9.50 0.61 0.30
C ASN A 67 -11.03 0.41 0.40
N PRO A 68 -11.65 -0.46 -0.43
CA PRO A 68 -13.10 -0.64 -0.43
C PRO A 68 -13.67 -1.16 0.89
N PHE A 69 -12.85 -1.72 1.76
CA PHE A 69 -13.21 -2.13 3.14
C PHE A 69 -12.83 -1.08 4.20
N GLY A 70 -12.22 0.04 3.79
CA GLY A 70 -11.51 0.97 4.66
C GLY A 70 -10.05 0.59 4.85
N THR A 71 -9.32 1.38 5.63
CA THR A 71 -7.91 1.11 5.92
C THR A 71 -7.72 -0.21 6.66
N LEU A 72 -6.81 -1.03 6.17
CA LEU A 72 -6.42 -2.32 6.72
C LEU A 72 -4.91 -2.30 7.01
N TYR A 73 -4.51 -2.60 8.25
CA TYR A 73 -3.13 -2.33 8.66
C TYR A 73 -2.22 -3.56 8.69
N ASN A 74 -2.79 -4.76 8.75
CA ASN A 74 -2.01 -5.98 8.92
C ASN A 74 -2.26 -7.01 7.80
N PRO A 75 -1.31 -7.90 7.54
CA PRO A 75 -1.41 -8.92 6.49
C PRO A 75 -2.68 -9.78 6.55
N THR A 76 -3.13 -10.14 7.76
CA THR A 76 -4.32 -11.00 7.96
C THR A 76 -5.60 -10.30 7.51
N SER A 77 -5.80 -9.04 7.93
CA SER A 77 -7.00 -8.28 7.57
C SER A 77 -7.09 -8.02 6.06
N ILE A 78 -5.94 -7.71 5.42
CA ILE A 78 -5.87 -7.52 3.97
C ILE A 78 -6.18 -8.84 3.24
N LEU A 79 -5.62 -9.94 3.73
CA LEU A 79 -5.87 -11.27 3.15
C LEU A 79 -7.34 -11.69 3.29
N GLN A 80 -7.99 -11.37 4.42
CA GLN A 80 -9.43 -11.60 4.61
C GLN A 80 -10.27 -10.79 3.61
N ALA A 81 -9.91 -9.52 3.37
CA ALA A 81 -10.56 -8.70 2.36
C ALA A 81 -10.41 -9.31 0.95
N LEU A 82 -9.21 -9.76 0.57
CA LEU A 82 -8.98 -10.43 -0.72
C LEU A 82 -9.78 -11.74 -0.85
N ARG A 83 -9.88 -12.52 0.22
CA ARG A 83 -10.72 -13.74 0.24
C ARG A 83 -12.21 -13.40 0.10
N ALA A 84 -12.67 -12.31 0.73
CA ALA A 84 -14.04 -11.84 0.57
C ALA A 84 -14.32 -11.41 -0.89
N LEU A 85 -13.36 -10.75 -1.55
CA LEU A 85 -13.46 -10.42 -2.98
C LEU A 85 -13.49 -11.68 -3.87
N GLN A 86 -12.67 -12.67 -3.56
CA GLN A 86 -12.60 -13.92 -4.32
C GLN A 86 -13.88 -14.75 -4.19
N THR A 87 -14.45 -14.80 -3.01
CA THR A 87 -15.63 -15.64 -2.71
C THR A 87 -16.96 -14.91 -2.81
N ASN A 88 -16.93 -13.58 -2.95
CA ASN A 88 -18.11 -12.70 -2.83
C ASN A 88 -18.90 -12.91 -1.52
N ARG A 89 -18.17 -13.19 -0.43
CA ARG A 89 -18.77 -13.47 0.89
C ARG A 89 -17.98 -12.80 2.00
N LEU A 90 -18.70 -12.28 2.99
CA LEU A 90 -18.14 -11.89 4.28
C LEU A 90 -18.28 -13.05 5.27
N SER A 91 -17.43 -13.10 6.28
CA SER A 91 -17.50 -14.10 7.34
C SER A 91 -18.84 -14.00 8.08
N GLU A 92 -19.42 -15.11 8.45
CA GLU A 92 -20.63 -15.14 9.28
C GLU A 92 -20.38 -14.41 10.61
N GLY A 93 -21.39 -13.71 11.11
CA GLY A 93 -21.29 -12.94 12.36
C GLY A 93 -20.33 -11.73 12.25
N HIS A 94 -20.05 -11.22 11.06
CA HIS A 94 -19.21 -10.04 10.91
C HIS A 94 -19.87 -8.75 11.42
N LEU A 95 -21.19 -8.72 11.60
CA LEU A 95 -21.92 -7.57 12.15
C LEU A 95 -22.02 -7.65 13.67
N PHE A 96 -21.89 -6.49 14.31
CA PHE A 96 -22.07 -6.37 15.77
C PHE A 96 -22.63 -5.00 16.11
N LYS A 97 -23.24 -4.90 17.31
CA LYS A 97 -23.71 -3.64 17.85
C LYS A 97 -22.64 -3.06 18.77
N GLY A 98 -22.08 -1.91 18.40
CA GLY A 98 -21.07 -1.21 19.19
C GLY A 98 -21.63 -0.61 20.47
N ARG A 99 -20.76 -0.20 21.37
CA ARG A 99 -21.10 0.41 22.68
C ARG A 99 -21.91 1.70 22.58
N ASP A 100 -21.79 2.41 21.48
CA ASP A 100 -22.60 3.61 21.18
C ASP A 100 -23.97 3.29 20.57
N GLY A 101 -24.33 1.98 20.52
CA GLY A 101 -25.60 1.51 19.99
C GLY A 101 -25.66 1.36 18.47
N ARG A 102 -24.63 1.78 17.73
CA ARG A 102 -24.60 1.67 16.27
C ARG A 102 -24.09 0.30 15.82
N TRP A 103 -24.61 -0.17 14.70
CA TRP A 103 -24.16 -1.40 14.06
C TRP A 103 -22.92 -1.17 13.20
N ARG A 104 -21.99 -2.12 13.24
CA ARG A 104 -20.71 -2.12 12.54
C ARG A 104 -20.35 -3.50 12.04
N SER A 105 -19.32 -3.56 11.21
CA SER A 105 -18.73 -4.81 10.73
C SER A 105 -17.29 -4.94 11.16
N TRP A 106 -16.90 -6.09 11.70
CA TRP A 106 -15.52 -6.44 12.02
C TRP A 106 -14.59 -6.47 10.79
N ALA A 107 -15.17 -6.61 9.57
CA ALA A 107 -14.43 -6.64 8.31
C ALA A 107 -14.24 -5.26 7.67
N PHE A 108 -14.94 -4.21 8.14
CA PHE A 108 -14.95 -2.89 7.51
C PHE A 108 -14.52 -1.79 8.48
N GLY A 109 -14.07 -0.67 7.93
CA GLY A 109 -13.84 0.56 8.70
C GLY A 109 -15.15 1.21 9.16
N GLY A 110 -15.02 2.27 9.97
CA GLY A 110 -16.16 2.92 10.65
C GLY A 110 -17.18 3.62 9.74
N LYS A 111 -16.83 3.97 8.51
CA LYS A 111 -17.72 4.69 7.59
C LYS A 111 -18.99 3.92 7.18
N TRP A 112 -18.99 2.60 7.35
CA TRP A 112 -20.17 1.74 7.08
C TRP A 112 -21.06 1.51 8.30
N ALA A 113 -20.78 2.17 9.42
CA ALA A 113 -21.65 2.11 10.59
C ALA A 113 -23.05 2.65 10.28
N ALA A 114 -24.07 2.05 10.91
CA ALA A 114 -25.46 2.42 10.75
C ALA A 114 -26.24 2.28 12.07
N ASP A 115 -27.43 2.86 12.13
CA ASP A 115 -28.26 2.79 13.33
C ASP A 115 -29.01 1.47 13.46
N THR A 116 -29.23 0.75 12.35
CA THR A 116 -29.84 -0.55 12.33
C THR A 116 -28.92 -1.62 11.72
N GLN A 117 -29.13 -2.88 12.11
CA GLN A 117 -28.40 -4.02 11.55
C GLN A 117 -28.64 -4.15 10.04
N ALA A 118 -29.88 -4.05 9.62
CA ALA A 118 -30.28 -4.19 8.22
C ALA A 118 -29.60 -3.14 7.33
N GLU A 119 -29.53 -1.90 7.80
CA GLU A 119 -28.84 -0.81 7.07
C GLU A 119 -27.31 -1.05 6.99
N CYS A 120 -26.69 -1.47 8.10
CA CYS A 120 -25.27 -1.79 8.12
C CYS A 120 -24.95 -2.97 7.18
N GLU A 121 -25.78 -3.99 7.19
CA GLU A 121 -25.68 -5.14 6.29
C GLU A 121 -25.83 -4.72 4.84
N ALA A 122 -26.83 -3.90 4.51
CA ALA A 122 -27.04 -3.41 3.16
C ALA A 122 -25.82 -2.59 2.65
N LYS A 123 -25.31 -1.67 3.46
CA LYS A 123 -24.11 -0.85 3.14
C LYS A 123 -22.87 -1.71 2.90
N THR A 124 -22.59 -2.66 3.78
CA THR A 124 -21.41 -3.54 3.66
C THR A 124 -21.54 -4.51 2.49
N ARG A 125 -22.74 -5.03 2.22
CA ARG A 125 -23.03 -5.88 1.07
C ARG A 125 -22.87 -5.11 -0.24
N GLN A 126 -23.40 -3.89 -0.34
CA GLN A 126 -23.23 -3.04 -1.51
C GLN A 126 -21.74 -2.73 -1.77
N ALA A 127 -20.99 -2.37 -0.73
CA ALA A 127 -19.57 -2.12 -0.84
C ALA A 127 -18.80 -3.35 -1.32
N LEU A 128 -19.13 -4.53 -0.79
CA LEU A 128 -18.53 -5.79 -1.26
C LEU A 128 -18.85 -6.05 -2.73
N GLN A 129 -20.10 -5.92 -3.16
CA GLN A 129 -20.51 -6.15 -4.55
C GLN A 129 -19.78 -5.23 -5.52
N GLN A 130 -19.64 -3.93 -5.21
CA GLN A 130 -18.88 -2.98 -6.01
C GLN A 130 -17.40 -3.37 -6.08
N ALA A 131 -16.82 -3.75 -4.95
CA ALA A 131 -15.43 -4.17 -4.88
C ALA A 131 -15.18 -5.49 -5.64
N VAL A 132 -16.11 -6.45 -5.60
CA VAL A 132 -16.05 -7.71 -6.36
C VAL A 132 -16.13 -7.44 -7.86
N ALA A 133 -17.03 -6.56 -8.31
CA ALA A 133 -17.13 -6.19 -9.73
C ALA A 133 -15.81 -5.57 -10.24
N PHE A 134 -15.15 -4.74 -9.41
CA PHE A 134 -13.83 -4.20 -9.73
C PHE A 134 -12.75 -5.28 -9.71
N TRP A 135 -12.73 -6.13 -8.67
CA TRP A 135 -11.77 -7.23 -8.51
C TRP A 135 -11.75 -8.18 -9.72
N GLN A 136 -12.91 -8.49 -10.29
CA GLN A 136 -13.01 -9.36 -11.46
C GLN A 136 -12.23 -8.84 -12.67
N GLN A 137 -12.03 -7.52 -12.75
CA GLN A 137 -11.33 -6.83 -13.84
C GLN A 137 -9.96 -6.29 -13.43
N ALA A 138 -9.61 -6.35 -12.14
CA ALA A 138 -8.33 -5.84 -11.64
C ALA A 138 -7.17 -6.69 -12.17
N ASP A 139 -6.20 -6.04 -12.79
CA ASP A 139 -4.95 -6.67 -13.26
C ASP A 139 -3.79 -6.47 -12.29
N THR A 140 -3.87 -5.47 -11.43
CA THR A 140 -2.82 -5.11 -10.47
C THR A 140 -3.40 -4.81 -9.09
N VAL A 141 -2.78 -5.33 -8.05
CA VAL A 141 -3.19 -5.15 -6.65
C VAL A 141 -2.02 -4.61 -5.86
N PHE A 142 -2.13 -3.38 -5.36
CA PHE A 142 -1.16 -2.81 -4.43
C PHE A 142 -1.53 -3.17 -2.99
N ILE A 143 -0.58 -3.70 -2.26
CA ILE A 143 -0.73 -4.14 -0.88
C ILE A 143 0.23 -3.35 0.00
N THR A 144 -0.32 -2.56 0.93
CA THR A 144 0.51 -1.83 1.89
C THR A 144 0.39 -2.41 3.28
N PHE A 145 1.39 -3.15 3.73
CA PHE A 145 1.48 -3.60 5.11
C PHE A 145 1.84 -2.46 6.05
N GLY A 146 1.16 -2.35 7.18
CA GLY A 146 1.41 -1.32 8.19
C GLY A 146 2.06 -1.87 9.45
N THR A 147 1.54 -2.97 9.98
CA THR A 147 1.98 -3.60 11.23
C THR A 147 1.76 -5.11 11.20
N ASN A 148 2.54 -5.86 11.98
CA ASN A 148 2.32 -7.30 12.18
C ASN A 148 1.38 -7.61 13.37
N HIS A 149 0.84 -6.59 14.03
CA HIS A 149 -0.12 -6.73 15.12
C HIS A 149 -1.51 -7.10 14.57
N VAL A 150 -2.09 -8.18 15.07
CA VAL A 150 -3.44 -8.64 14.72
C VAL A 150 -4.28 -8.77 15.99
N TYR A 151 -5.52 -8.30 15.91
CA TYR A 151 -6.46 -8.41 17.02
C TYR A 151 -7.49 -9.49 16.75
N HIS A 152 -7.69 -10.34 17.76
CA HIS A 152 -8.68 -11.42 17.74
C HIS A 152 -9.74 -11.17 18.80
N LEU A 153 -11.01 -11.39 18.47
CA LEU A 153 -12.09 -11.38 19.48
C LEU A 153 -11.88 -12.56 20.43
N LYS A 154 -11.86 -12.31 21.74
CA LYS A 154 -11.77 -13.37 22.74
C LYS A 154 -13.01 -14.29 22.75
N ALA A 155 -14.14 -13.77 22.29
CA ALA A 155 -15.40 -14.50 22.29
C ALA A 155 -15.40 -15.71 21.35
N ASP A 156 -14.70 -15.62 20.20
CA ASP A 156 -14.74 -16.67 19.16
C ASP A 156 -13.41 -16.84 18.41
N GLY A 157 -12.37 -16.10 18.79
CA GLY A 157 -11.03 -16.21 18.21
C GLY A 157 -10.87 -15.61 16.81
N ARG A 158 -11.94 -15.03 16.22
CA ARG A 158 -11.83 -14.43 14.88
C ARG A 158 -10.94 -13.20 14.89
N SER A 159 -10.13 -13.03 13.86
CA SER A 159 -9.39 -11.79 13.65
C SER A 159 -10.30 -10.70 13.10
N VAL A 160 -10.06 -9.44 13.52
CA VAL A 160 -10.83 -8.27 13.13
C VAL A 160 -9.99 -7.28 12.36
N ALA A 161 -10.58 -6.64 11.36
CA ALA A 161 -9.92 -5.60 10.58
C ALA A 161 -9.85 -4.26 11.33
N ASN A 162 -10.82 -4.01 12.22
CA ASN A 162 -10.89 -2.80 13.03
C ASN A 162 -11.54 -3.09 14.38
N CYS A 163 -10.95 -2.59 15.47
CA CYS A 163 -11.50 -2.74 16.82
C CYS A 163 -12.64 -1.77 17.13
N HIS A 164 -12.93 -0.79 16.26
CA HIS A 164 -14.04 0.17 16.36
C HIS A 164 -14.13 0.91 17.70
N LYS A 165 -13.01 1.12 18.39
CA LYS A 165 -12.93 1.71 19.73
C LYS A 165 -13.67 0.92 20.83
N GLU A 166 -13.92 -0.37 20.58
CA GLU A 166 -14.42 -1.28 21.62
C GLU A 166 -13.36 -1.48 22.72
N LEU A 167 -13.77 -2.01 23.88
CA LEU A 167 -12.87 -2.20 25.01
C LEU A 167 -11.71 -3.14 24.61
N SER A 168 -10.49 -2.74 24.96
CA SER A 168 -9.30 -3.56 24.71
C SER A 168 -9.38 -4.95 25.33
N SER A 169 -10.11 -5.10 26.45
CA SER A 169 -10.35 -6.36 27.11
C SER A 169 -11.13 -7.38 26.27
N ALA A 170 -11.85 -6.94 25.22
CA ALA A 170 -12.59 -7.83 24.29
C ALA A 170 -11.65 -8.52 23.30
N PHE A 171 -10.40 -8.08 23.18
CA PHE A 171 -9.46 -8.56 22.18
C PHE A 171 -8.26 -9.25 22.82
N GLU A 172 -7.74 -10.23 22.10
CA GLU A 172 -6.40 -10.76 22.24
C GLU A 172 -5.53 -10.20 21.10
N GLU A 173 -4.41 -9.61 21.42
CA GLU A 173 -3.45 -9.12 20.45
C GLU A 173 -2.38 -10.19 20.22
N ARG A 174 -2.09 -10.48 18.94
CA ARG A 174 -1.04 -11.40 18.53
C ARG A 174 -0.12 -10.74 17.52
N LEU A 175 1.15 -11.11 17.56
CA LEU A 175 2.16 -10.69 16.59
C LEU A 175 2.34 -11.80 15.56
N LEU A 176 2.20 -11.44 14.28
CA LEU A 176 2.51 -12.38 13.20
C LEU A 176 4.02 -12.56 13.09
N SER A 177 4.46 -13.79 12.93
CA SER A 177 5.82 -14.12 12.49
C SER A 177 5.94 -13.96 10.96
N VAL A 178 7.16 -14.05 10.46
CA VAL A 178 7.44 -14.08 9.01
C VAL A 178 6.76 -15.29 8.37
N GLU A 179 6.81 -16.44 9.03
CA GLU A 179 6.22 -17.71 8.59
C GLU A 179 4.71 -17.61 8.48
N ASP A 180 4.04 -17.04 9.50
CA ASP A 180 2.58 -16.84 9.49
C ASP A 180 2.13 -16.04 8.25
N VAL A 181 2.85 -14.96 7.95
CA VAL A 181 2.53 -14.12 6.78
C VAL A 181 2.78 -14.88 5.48
N VAL A 182 3.97 -15.46 5.33
CA VAL A 182 4.38 -16.11 4.07
C VAL A 182 3.46 -17.30 3.77
N GLU A 183 3.20 -18.19 4.74
CA GLU A 183 2.35 -19.37 4.53
C GLU A 183 0.91 -19.00 4.15
N ALA A 184 0.32 -18.02 4.88
CA ALA A 184 -1.04 -17.57 4.61
C ALA A 184 -1.19 -16.96 3.21
N TRP A 185 -0.23 -16.14 2.78
CA TRP A 185 -0.24 -15.48 1.49
C TRP A 185 0.08 -16.44 0.33
N GLN A 186 1.05 -17.34 0.48
CA GLN A 186 1.32 -18.38 -0.52
C GLN A 186 0.10 -19.30 -0.71
N THR A 187 -0.59 -19.65 0.38
CA THR A 187 -1.84 -20.43 0.30
C THR A 187 -2.91 -19.68 -0.47
N PHE A 188 -3.05 -18.38 -0.26
CA PHE A 188 -3.97 -17.55 -1.03
C PHE A 188 -3.58 -17.51 -2.52
N PHE A 189 -2.31 -17.30 -2.85
CA PHE A 189 -1.85 -17.25 -4.22
C PHE A 189 -2.06 -18.56 -4.97
N ARG A 190 -1.83 -19.71 -4.32
CA ARG A 190 -2.12 -21.03 -4.90
C ARG A 190 -3.61 -21.25 -5.19
N ALA A 191 -4.49 -20.59 -4.45
CA ALA A 191 -5.95 -20.67 -4.63
C ALA A 191 -6.49 -19.68 -5.68
N LEU A 192 -5.64 -18.81 -6.26
CA LEU A 192 -6.07 -17.89 -7.32
C LEU A 192 -6.31 -18.65 -8.64
N PRO A 193 -7.36 -18.28 -9.39
CA PRO A 193 -7.58 -18.84 -10.71
C PRO A 193 -6.44 -18.50 -11.66
N SER A 194 -5.87 -19.50 -12.36
CA SER A 194 -4.78 -19.32 -13.33
C SER A 194 -5.18 -18.50 -14.57
N ALA A 195 -6.49 -18.40 -14.86
CA ALA A 195 -7.01 -17.73 -16.05
C ALA A 195 -6.88 -16.20 -16.03
N THR A 196 -6.64 -15.59 -14.87
CA THR A 196 -6.48 -14.14 -14.71
C THR A 196 -5.22 -13.85 -13.92
N PRO A 197 -4.04 -13.81 -14.54
CA PRO A 197 -2.80 -13.50 -13.84
C PRO A 197 -2.87 -12.05 -13.33
N ARG A 198 -2.95 -11.89 -12.00
CA ARG A 198 -2.86 -10.60 -11.34
C ARG A 198 -1.44 -10.36 -10.86
N ARG A 199 -0.99 -9.13 -10.97
CA ARG A 199 0.27 -8.68 -10.39
C ARG A 199 0.01 -8.14 -8.99
N PHE A 200 0.81 -8.56 -8.01
CA PHE A 200 0.74 -8.06 -6.65
C PHE A 200 1.97 -7.19 -6.36
N VAL A 201 1.73 -5.97 -5.95
CA VAL A 201 2.78 -5.01 -5.58
C VAL A 201 2.72 -4.80 -4.09
N PHE A 202 3.74 -5.29 -3.40
CA PHE A 202 3.89 -5.08 -1.97
C PHE A 202 4.68 -3.80 -1.69
N THR A 203 4.28 -3.11 -0.65
CA THR A 203 5.07 -2.03 -0.05
C THR A 203 4.86 -2.03 1.46
N LEU A 204 5.85 -1.53 2.20
CA LEU A 204 5.74 -1.32 3.63
C LEU A 204 5.39 0.14 3.91
N SER A 205 4.36 0.36 4.73
CA SER A 205 3.93 1.70 5.11
C SER A 205 5.05 2.44 5.86
N PRO A 206 5.42 3.64 5.43
CA PRO A 206 6.38 4.47 6.15
C PRO A 206 5.80 5.15 7.41
N TYR A 207 4.51 4.96 7.70
CA TYR A 207 3.90 5.41 8.94
C TYR A 207 4.60 4.80 10.15
N ARG A 208 4.90 5.62 11.16
CA ARG A 208 5.54 5.24 12.42
C ARG A 208 4.49 4.90 13.47
N TYR A 209 4.31 3.62 13.77
CA TYR A 209 3.32 3.18 14.75
C TYR A 209 3.92 3.21 16.16
N ILE A 210 3.83 4.37 16.81
CA ILE A 210 4.52 4.64 18.08
C ILE A 210 3.76 4.17 19.34
N LYS A 211 2.56 3.59 19.17
CA LYS A 211 1.72 3.14 20.30
C LYS A 211 2.47 2.23 21.29
N TYR A 212 3.33 1.36 20.78
CA TYR A 212 4.12 0.43 21.60
C TYR A 212 5.61 0.79 21.67
N GLY A 213 5.95 2.01 21.27
CA GLY A 213 7.31 2.51 21.19
C GLY A 213 8.01 2.20 19.86
N LEU A 214 9.03 3.00 19.56
CA LEU A 214 9.73 2.95 18.27
C LEU A 214 10.48 1.64 18.04
N HIS A 215 10.98 1.00 19.11
CA HIS A 215 11.66 -0.28 19.00
C HIS A 215 10.69 -1.38 18.52
N THR A 216 9.52 -1.47 19.12
CA THR A 216 8.48 -2.44 18.72
C THR A 216 7.99 -2.19 17.31
N ASP A 217 7.83 -0.92 16.90
CA ASP A 217 7.52 -0.56 15.51
C ASP A 217 8.59 -1.09 14.55
N LYS A 218 9.89 -0.91 14.87
CA LYS A 218 10.99 -1.42 14.04
C LYS A 218 11.00 -2.94 13.94
N LEU A 219 10.73 -3.65 15.01
CA LEU A 219 10.61 -5.13 14.98
C LEU A 219 9.44 -5.56 14.10
N SER A 220 8.28 -4.89 14.23
CA SER A 220 7.13 -5.12 13.36
C SER A 220 7.46 -4.89 11.89
N LYS A 221 8.12 -3.76 11.57
CA LYS A 221 8.53 -3.45 10.19
C LYS A 221 9.54 -4.48 9.65
N ALA A 222 10.52 -4.89 10.44
CA ALA A 222 11.51 -5.90 10.06
C ALA A 222 10.84 -7.24 9.73
N THR A 223 9.90 -7.71 10.57
CA THR A 223 9.11 -8.92 10.29
C THR A 223 8.37 -8.83 8.97
N LEU A 224 7.74 -7.69 8.69
CA LEU A 224 6.98 -7.50 7.46
C LEU A 224 7.88 -7.37 6.23
N LEU A 225 9.06 -6.73 6.33
CA LEU A 225 10.04 -6.67 5.25
C LEU A 225 10.56 -8.06 4.88
N LEU A 226 10.94 -8.87 5.87
CA LEU A 226 11.38 -10.24 5.64
C LEU A 226 10.28 -11.10 5.00
N ALA A 227 9.03 -10.92 5.41
CA ALA A 227 7.91 -11.63 4.81
C ALA A 227 7.68 -11.20 3.36
N ILE A 228 7.72 -9.90 3.07
CA ILE A 228 7.58 -9.37 1.69
C ILE A 228 8.72 -9.88 0.82
N ASP A 229 9.95 -9.85 1.30
CA ASP A 229 11.12 -10.35 0.55
C ASP A 229 10.91 -11.81 0.13
N ARG A 230 10.51 -12.68 1.07
CA ARG A 230 10.22 -14.10 0.78
C ARG A 230 9.03 -14.31 -0.15
N LEU A 231 8.06 -13.40 -0.18
CA LEU A 231 6.91 -13.46 -1.11
C LEU A 231 7.29 -13.02 -2.53
N CYS A 232 8.22 -12.05 -2.65
CA CYS A 232 8.61 -11.46 -3.94
C CYS A 232 9.85 -12.14 -4.56
N SER A 233 10.74 -12.68 -3.73
CA SER A 233 12.02 -13.28 -4.14
C SER A 233 12.14 -14.67 -3.52
N PRO A 234 11.55 -15.72 -4.13
CA PRO A 234 11.69 -17.08 -3.60
C PRO A 234 13.17 -17.46 -3.53
N ALA A 235 13.58 -18.06 -2.43
CA ALA A 235 14.94 -18.51 -2.23
C ALA A 235 15.34 -19.51 -3.34
N ASN A 236 16.65 -19.57 -3.64
CA ASN A 236 17.19 -20.49 -4.64
C ASN A 236 16.75 -21.94 -4.34
N GLY A 237 15.91 -22.50 -5.22
CA GLY A 237 15.35 -23.85 -5.08
C GLY A 237 13.86 -23.90 -4.72
N ASP A 238 13.26 -22.81 -4.31
CA ASP A 238 11.81 -22.73 -4.11
C ASP A 238 11.08 -22.62 -5.48
N ALA A 239 9.87 -23.17 -5.54
CA ALA A 239 9.02 -22.98 -6.71
C ALA A 239 8.76 -21.48 -6.94
N PRO A 240 8.66 -21.03 -8.21
CA PRO A 240 8.34 -19.64 -8.50
C PRO A 240 7.02 -19.24 -7.80
N PRO A 241 6.86 -17.96 -7.40
CA PRO A 241 5.64 -17.51 -6.77
C PRO A 241 4.43 -17.90 -7.61
N ALA A 242 3.37 -18.37 -6.97
CA ALA A 242 2.13 -18.75 -7.66
C ALA A 242 1.42 -17.55 -8.32
N ALA A 243 1.84 -16.32 -8.02
CA ALA A 243 1.43 -15.09 -8.68
C ALA A 243 2.63 -14.14 -8.83
N PRO A 244 2.70 -13.30 -9.89
CA PRO A 244 3.74 -12.28 -10.03
C PRO A 244 3.68 -11.28 -8.87
N CYS A 245 4.75 -11.25 -8.06
CA CYS A 245 4.89 -10.36 -6.91
C CYS A 245 6.05 -9.39 -7.14
N PHE A 246 5.84 -8.13 -6.73
CA PHE A 246 6.80 -7.04 -6.84
C PHE A 246 6.90 -6.33 -5.49
N TYR A 247 8.04 -5.75 -5.21
CA TYR A 247 8.24 -4.88 -4.06
C TYR A 247 8.52 -3.45 -4.51
N PHE A 248 7.85 -2.46 -3.90
CA PHE A 248 8.16 -1.04 -4.08
C PHE A 248 8.65 -0.46 -2.74
N PRO A 249 9.87 0.11 -2.66
CA PRO A 249 10.55 0.45 -1.41
C PRO A 249 10.11 1.79 -0.80
N ALA A 250 8.80 2.00 -0.58
CA ALA A 250 8.29 3.25 -0.02
C ALA A 250 8.79 3.52 1.40
N TYR A 251 9.02 2.47 2.19
CA TYR A 251 9.54 2.58 3.55
C TYR A 251 10.99 3.08 3.56
N GLU A 252 11.83 2.52 2.71
CA GLU A 252 13.22 2.88 2.56
C GLU A 252 13.37 4.30 2.00
N ILE A 253 12.53 4.68 1.02
CA ILE A 253 12.55 6.06 0.49
C ILE A 253 12.37 7.08 1.61
N VAL A 254 11.46 6.86 2.56
CA VAL A 254 11.26 7.79 3.68
C VAL A 254 12.38 7.71 4.72
N ASN A 255 12.82 6.49 5.09
CA ASN A 255 13.72 6.31 6.21
C ASN A 255 15.20 6.45 5.85
N ASP A 256 15.58 6.22 4.60
CA ASP A 256 16.97 6.22 4.15
C ASP A 256 17.28 7.33 3.14
N GLU A 257 16.46 7.51 2.10
CA GLU A 257 16.69 8.55 1.09
C GLU A 257 16.30 9.94 1.62
N LEU A 258 15.12 10.11 2.22
CA LEU A 258 14.64 11.39 2.76
C LEU A 258 15.17 11.67 4.16
N ARG A 259 15.11 10.70 5.06
CA ARG A 259 15.78 10.60 6.36
C ARG A 259 15.76 11.82 7.27
N ASP A 260 14.74 12.69 7.20
CA ASP A 260 14.66 13.91 7.99
C ASP A 260 13.23 14.10 8.51
N TYR A 261 13.07 14.66 9.71
CA TYR A 261 11.78 14.92 10.33
C TYR A 261 10.90 15.90 9.54
N ARG A 262 11.47 16.79 8.72
CA ARG A 262 10.69 17.68 7.85
C ARG A 262 9.83 16.96 6.81
N PHE A 263 10.11 15.69 6.55
CA PHE A 263 9.33 14.85 5.65
C PHE A 263 8.13 14.16 6.33
N TYR A 264 7.96 14.38 7.63
CA TYR A 264 6.79 13.93 8.37
C TYR A 264 5.77 15.06 8.54
N ALA A 265 4.51 14.69 8.69
CA ALA A 265 3.43 15.58 9.10
C ALA A 265 3.67 16.09 10.55
N PRO A 266 2.94 17.11 11.03
CA PRO A 266 3.12 17.65 12.38
C PRO A 266 2.99 16.63 13.52
N ASP A 267 2.34 15.51 13.31
CA ASP A 267 2.23 14.42 14.28
C ASP A 267 3.51 13.56 14.39
N MET A 268 4.50 13.77 13.52
CA MET A 268 5.77 13.04 13.46
C MET A 268 5.61 11.52 13.24
N GLN A 269 4.45 11.10 12.73
CA GLN A 269 4.11 9.70 12.48
C GLN A 269 3.78 9.46 11.02
N HIS A 270 2.94 10.30 10.43
CA HIS A 270 2.57 10.20 9.02
C HIS A 270 3.60 10.92 8.14
N PRO A 271 3.94 10.37 6.97
CA PRO A 271 4.62 11.16 5.93
C PRO A 271 3.81 12.40 5.59
N SER A 272 4.50 13.52 5.30
CA SER A 272 3.86 14.74 4.85
C SER A 272 3.27 14.59 3.43
N GLU A 273 2.39 15.50 3.02
CA GLU A 273 1.88 15.57 1.63
C GLU A 273 3.04 15.64 0.62
N GLN A 274 4.05 16.49 0.89
CA GLN A 274 5.24 16.61 0.04
C GLN A 274 5.99 15.28 -0.08
N THR A 275 6.09 14.53 0.99
CA THR A 275 6.72 13.20 1.00
C THR A 275 5.91 12.20 0.18
N ALA A 276 4.59 12.23 0.31
CA ALA A 276 3.72 11.37 -0.49
C ALA A 276 3.79 11.72 -1.99
N ASP A 277 3.92 13.02 -2.35
CA ASP A 277 4.17 13.46 -3.73
C ASP A 277 5.50 12.91 -4.24
N TYR A 278 6.57 13.01 -3.46
CA TYR A 278 7.87 12.47 -3.84
C TYR A 278 7.83 10.95 -4.06
N ILE A 279 7.21 10.20 -3.15
CA ILE A 279 7.07 8.75 -3.30
C ILE A 279 6.24 8.41 -4.56
N TRP A 280 5.21 9.21 -4.86
CA TRP A 280 4.42 9.05 -6.08
C TRP A 280 5.27 9.26 -7.34
N GLU A 281 6.15 10.28 -7.39
CA GLU A 281 7.07 10.48 -8.50
C GLU A 281 8.02 9.28 -8.68
N ARG A 282 8.57 8.75 -7.58
CA ARG A 282 9.42 7.54 -7.61
C ARG A 282 8.65 6.31 -8.09
N LEU A 283 7.38 6.16 -7.66
CA LEU A 283 6.52 5.07 -8.14
C LEU A 283 6.21 5.20 -9.63
N LYS A 284 5.97 6.41 -10.13
CA LYS A 284 5.77 6.65 -11.58
C LYS A 284 7.01 6.27 -12.38
N GLU A 285 8.18 6.69 -11.94
CA GLU A 285 9.47 6.35 -12.57
C GLU A 285 9.65 4.82 -12.71
N TRP A 286 9.24 4.10 -11.69
CA TRP A 286 9.38 2.65 -11.67
C TRP A 286 8.32 1.91 -12.48
N SER A 287 7.10 2.43 -12.54
CA SER A 287 5.95 1.67 -13.01
C SER A 287 5.32 2.14 -14.32
N PHE A 288 5.64 3.33 -14.83
CA PHE A 288 5.08 3.84 -16.08
C PHE A 288 6.16 4.18 -17.11
N ALA A 289 5.80 4.01 -18.38
CA ALA A 289 6.67 4.45 -19.46
C ALA A 289 6.56 5.97 -19.67
N PRO A 290 7.66 6.66 -20.07
CA PRO A 290 7.60 8.10 -20.38
C PRO A 290 6.53 8.49 -21.41
N ALA A 291 6.18 7.58 -22.32
CA ALA A 291 5.14 7.77 -23.31
C ALA A 291 3.73 7.96 -22.72
N ASP A 292 3.49 7.48 -21.49
CA ASP A 292 2.20 7.60 -20.80
C ASP A 292 2.04 8.93 -20.06
N PHE A 293 3.14 9.66 -19.80
CA PHE A 293 3.12 10.86 -18.94
C PHE A 293 2.28 12.00 -19.50
N ASP A 294 2.17 12.15 -20.83
CA ASP A 294 1.30 13.15 -21.42
C ASP A 294 -0.18 12.90 -21.11
N ARG A 295 -0.61 11.64 -21.24
CA ARG A 295 -1.98 11.24 -20.88
C ARG A 295 -2.23 11.41 -19.38
N MET A 296 -1.29 11.01 -18.53
CA MET A 296 -1.39 11.17 -17.08
C MET A 296 -1.53 12.65 -16.68
N ARG A 297 -0.76 13.55 -17.31
CA ARG A 297 -0.89 15.00 -17.09
C ARG A 297 -2.26 15.54 -17.52
N GLN A 298 -2.80 15.06 -18.63
CA GLN A 298 -4.15 15.44 -19.10
C GLN A 298 -5.21 14.97 -18.11
N ASN A 299 -5.13 13.73 -17.62
CA ASN A 299 -6.02 13.18 -16.61
C ASN A 299 -5.98 14.00 -15.32
N LEU A 300 -4.78 14.32 -14.82
CA LEU A 300 -4.59 15.16 -13.63
C LEU A 300 -5.24 16.55 -13.80
N LYS A 301 -5.09 17.17 -14.97
CA LYS A 301 -5.73 18.46 -15.27
C LYS A 301 -7.26 18.34 -15.25
N ALA A 302 -7.81 17.28 -15.84
CA ALA A 302 -9.24 17.00 -15.84
C ALA A 302 -9.77 16.74 -14.42
N TYR A 303 -9.05 15.93 -13.63
CA TYR A 303 -9.37 15.64 -12.23
C TYR A 303 -9.42 16.92 -11.38
N LYS A 304 -8.41 17.78 -11.49
CA LYS A 304 -8.38 19.07 -10.77
C LYS A 304 -9.52 19.99 -11.21
N ALA A 305 -9.84 20.03 -12.50
CA ALA A 305 -10.95 20.83 -13.00
C ALA A 305 -12.32 20.33 -12.49
N ALA A 306 -12.49 19.02 -12.34
CA ALA A 306 -13.71 18.43 -11.77
C ALA A 306 -13.90 18.78 -10.27
N LEU A 307 -12.80 18.84 -9.48
CA LEU A 307 -12.85 19.25 -8.07
C LEU A 307 -13.23 20.73 -7.88
N HIS A 308 -12.94 21.60 -8.87
CA HIS A 308 -13.26 23.03 -8.79
C HIS A 308 -14.65 23.39 -9.33
N ARG A 309 -15.41 22.43 -9.88
CA ARG A 309 -16.80 22.69 -10.27
C ARG A 309 -17.65 22.71 -9.00
N PRO A 310 -18.46 23.82 -8.77
CA PRO A 310 -19.44 23.80 -7.70
C PRO A 310 -20.38 22.61 -7.93
N GLN A 311 -20.64 21.82 -6.88
CA GLN A 311 -21.75 20.86 -6.95
C GLN A 311 -23.01 21.69 -7.11
N THR A 312 -23.56 21.74 -8.30
CA THR A 312 -24.92 22.22 -8.51
C THR A 312 -25.85 21.23 -7.85
N GLU A 313 -26.52 21.71 -6.79
CA GLU A 313 -27.57 21.01 -6.04
C GLU A 313 -28.69 20.52 -6.98
#